data_a88b036adc4d6511333e16638db4e870
#
_entry.id   a88b036adc4d6511333e16638db4e870
#
_cell.length_a   1.000
_cell.length_b   1.000
_cell.length_c   1.000
_cell.angle_alpha   90.00
_cell.angle_beta   90.00
_cell.angle_gamma   90.00
#
_symmetry.space_group_name_H-M   'P 1'
#
loop_
_entity.id
_entity.type
_entity.pdbx_description
1 polymer ?
#
loop_
_entity_poly.entity_id
_entity_poly.type
_entity_poly.pdbx_seq_one_letter_code
_entity_poly.pdbx_strand_id
1 'polypeptide(L)'
;MASNYTEHYGLCQWEATDQVLREEFNQDNAKMDETLKTLADKDIALESAVATIASAAGNCQMELITYTGTGNYGEGKPTKVTFSSVPDVFLVAGDQSLYFGRGGGTNGIIASEDFINDVTCSWSGNQLSMINYVAARYQMNSRAKAYWV
;
A
#
# COMPACT_ATOMS: atom_id res chain seq x y z
N MET A 1 51.28 -4.45 -27.64
CA MET A 1 50.12 -5.31 -27.63
C MET A 1 49.91 -5.76 -26.19
N ALA A 2 48.70 -5.65 -25.65
CA ALA A 2 48.42 -6.03 -24.27
C ALA A 2 48.60 -7.54 -24.06
N SER A 3 49.26 -7.91 -22.98
CA SER A 3 49.49 -9.31 -22.60
C SER A 3 48.34 -9.96 -21.89
N ASN A 4 47.51 -9.16 -21.23
CA ASN A 4 46.37 -9.60 -20.41
C ASN A 4 45.12 -8.75 -20.65
N TYR A 5 43.98 -9.25 -20.19
CA TYR A 5 42.69 -8.56 -20.28
C TYR A 5 41.91 -8.67 -18.97
N THR A 6 41.07 -7.67 -18.65
CA THR A 6 40.21 -7.72 -17.49
C THR A 6 39.12 -8.79 -17.65
N GLU A 7 38.81 -9.49 -16.55
CA GLU A 7 37.91 -10.63 -16.55
C GLU A 7 36.50 -10.32 -17.05
N HIS A 8 35.93 -9.17 -16.68
CA HIS A 8 34.52 -8.84 -16.94
C HIS A 8 34.31 -8.11 -18.28
N TYR A 9 35.18 -7.17 -18.59
CA TYR A 9 34.97 -6.28 -19.75
C TYR A 9 35.97 -6.50 -20.87
N GLY A 10 36.97 -7.36 -20.66
CA GLY A 10 38.01 -7.65 -21.66
C GLY A 10 38.79 -6.40 -22.05
N LEU A 11 39.01 -5.46 -21.10
CA LEU A 11 39.83 -4.30 -21.31
C LEU A 11 41.31 -4.70 -21.24
N CYS A 12 42.15 -4.03 -22.03
CA CYS A 12 43.57 -4.31 -22.07
C CYS A 12 44.26 -4.08 -20.73
N GLN A 13 45.12 -5.05 -20.34
CA GLN A 13 46.04 -4.93 -19.23
C GLN A 13 47.44 -5.07 -19.75
N TRP A 14 48.23 -3.99 -19.64
CA TRP A 14 49.60 -3.96 -20.14
C TRP A 14 50.60 -4.25 -19.04
N GLU A 15 51.59 -5.07 -19.33
CA GLU A 15 52.76 -5.28 -18.52
C GLU A 15 53.88 -4.29 -18.88
N ALA A 16 54.94 -4.21 -18.05
CA ALA A 16 56.01 -3.24 -18.26
C ALA A 16 56.79 -3.44 -19.57
N THR A 17 56.69 -4.61 -20.16
CA THR A 17 57.35 -4.97 -21.43
C THR A 17 56.43 -4.80 -22.65
N ASP A 18 55.16 -4.51 -22.43
CA ASP A 18 54.16 -4.38 -23.48
C ASP A 18 54.31 -3.03 -24.23
N GLN A 19 54.03 -3.03 -25.51
CA GLN A 19 53.85 -1.84 -26.26
C GLN A 19 52.36 -1.43 -26.24
N VAL A 20 52.05 -0.29 -25.67
CA VAL A 20 50.70 0.27 -25.67
C VAL A 20 50.34 0.75 -27.07
N LEU A 21 49.36 0.14 -27.69
CA LEU A 21 48.87 0.52 -29.02
C LEU A 21 47.65 1.43 -28.92
N ARG A 22 47.64 2.48 -29.75
CA ARG A 22 46.49 3.42 -29.81
C ARG A 22 45.18 2.72 -30.16
N GLU A 23 45.24 1.70 -30.99
CA GLU A 23 44.09 0.92 -31.44
C GLU A 23 43.46 0.16 -30.26
N GLU A 24 44.26 -0.48 -29.40
CA GLU A 24 43.82 -1.19 -28.22
C GLU A 24 43.14 -0.22 -27.24
N PHE A 25 43.73 0.95 -27.03
CA PHE A 25 43.16 1.98 -26.18
C PHE A 25 41.81 2.50 -26.72
N ASN A 26 41.70 2.74 -28.03
CA ASN A 26 40.45 3.16 -28.66
C ASN A 26 39.38 2.07 -28.61
N GLN A 27 39.75 0.78 -28.70
CA GLN A 27 38.83 -0.33 -28.56
C GLN A 27 38.30 -0.43 -27.11
N ASP A 28 39.14 -0.22 -26.12
CA ASP A 28 38.73 -0.23 -24.71
C ASP A 28 37.79 0.95 -24.40
N ASN A 29 38.05 2.14 -24.95
CA ASN A 29 37.14 3.26 -24.83
C ASN A 29 35.78 2.95 -25.48
N ALA A 30 35.75 2.31 -26.64
CA ALA A 30 34.51 1.94 -27.31
C ALA A 30 33.71 0.91 -26.50
N LYS A 31 34.38 -0.10 -25.90
CA LYS A 31 33.73 -1.08 -25.00
C LYS A 31 33.14 -0.39 -23.76
N MET A 32 33.86 0.54 -23.15
CA MET A 32 33.37 1.30 -22.00
C MET A 32 32.16 2.15 -22.36
N ASP A 33 32.22 2.88 -23.49
CA ASP A 33 31.11 3.72 -23.96
C ASP A 33 29.84 2.90 -24.21
N GLU A 34 29.94 1.75 -24.90
CA GLU A 34 28.82 0.83 -25.13
C GLU A 34 28.25 0.26 -23.84
N THR A 35 29.13 -0.11 -22.89
CA THR A 35 28.72 -0.66 -21.61
C THR A 35 28.00 0.40 -20.75
N LEU A 36 28.53 1.61 -20.71
CA LEU A 36 27.91 2.73 -19.99
C LEU A 36 26.56 3.12 -20.60
N LYS A 37 26.47 3.13 -21.94
CA LYS A 37 25.18 3.35 -22.60
C LYS A 37 24.16 2.27 -22.27
N THR A 38 24.57 1.00 -22.29
CA THR A 38 23.70 -0.13 -21.93
C THR A 38 23.22 -0.02 -20.48
N LEU A 39 24.07 0.42 -19.57
CA LEU A 39 23.73 0.63 -18.17
C LEU A 39 22.72 1.78 -18.03
N ALA A 40 22.96 2.90 -18.70
CA ALA A 40 22.03 4.04 -18.69
C ALA A 40 20.65 3.67 -19.26
N ASP A 41 20.60 2.90 -20.34
CA ASP A 41 19.34 2.41 -20.92
C ASP A 41 18.57 1.48 -19.95
N LYS A 42 19.30 0.65 -19.20
CA LYS A 42 18.70 -0.20 -18.15
C LYS A 42 18.18 0.59 -16.96
N ASP A 43 18.89 1.64 -16.54
CA ASP A 43 18.45 2.51 -15.45
C ASP A 43 17.15 3.22 -15.83
N ILE A 44 17.04 3.76 -17.03
CA ILE A 44 15.80 4.37 -17.54
C ILE A 44 14.64 3.36 -17.56
N ALA A 45 14.89 2.14 -18.00
CA ALA A 45 13.89 1.08 -18.01
C ALA A 45 13.45 0.69 -16.59
N LEU A 46 14.38 0.63 -15.65
CA LEU A 46 14.10 0.34 -14.24
C LEU A 46 13.29 1.45 -13.58
N GLU A 47 13.65 2.71 -13.80
CA GLU A 47 12.88 3.87 -13.30
C GLU A 47 11.44 3.83 -13.81
N SER A 48 11.23 3.54 -15.10
CA SER A 48 9.90 3.39 -15.69
C SER A 48 9.11 2.24 -15.08
N ALA A 49 9.76 1.10 -14.85
CA ALA A 49 9.12 -0.05 -14.19
C ALA A 49 8.73 0.25 -12.75
N VAL A 50 9.61 0.92 -11.99
CA VAL A 50 9.33 1.36 -10.60
C VAL A 50 8.16 2.34 -10.57
N ALA A 51 8.12 3.32 -11.48
CA ALA A 51 7.00 4.26 -11.58
C ALA A 51 5.67 3.55 -11.89
N THR A 52 5.69 2.54 -12.76
CA THR A 52 4.52 1.72 -13.08
C THR A 52 4.04 0.92 -11.87
N ILE A 53 4.94 0.28 -11.15
CA ILE A 53 4.63 -0.48 -9.92
C ILE A 53 4.09 0.46 -8.84
N ALA A 54 4.72 1.61 -8.63
CA ALA A 54 4.29 2.60 -7.65
C ALA A 54 2.87 3.13 -7.97
N SER A 55 2.57 3.37 -9.25
CA SER A 55 1.23 3.75 -9.70
C SER A 55 0.19 2.65 -9.48
N ALA A 56 0.55 1.39 -9.70
CA ALA A 56 -0.34 0.26 -9.48
C ALA A 56 -0.54 -0.06 -7.98
N ALA A 57 0.53 0.01 -7.18
CA ALA A 57 0.49 -0.23 -5.74
C ALA A 57 -0.20 0.90 -4.97
N GLY A 58 -0.19 2.13 -5.50
CA GLY A 58 -0.85 3.29 -4.89
C GLY A 58 -2.38 3.27 -4.95
N ASN A 59 -2.98 2.30 -5.63
CA ASN A 59 -4.44 2.20 -5.75
C ASN A 59 -5.15 1.60 -4.53
N CYS A 60 -4.43 1.05 -3.57
CA CYS A 60 -5.01 0.53 -2.34
C CYS A 60 -4.44 1.29 -1.14
N GLN A 61 -5.15 2.33 -0.71
CA GLN A 61 -4.87 3.00 0.55
C GLN A 61 -5.68 2.33 1.64
N MET A 62 -5.03 1.97 2.73
CA MET A 62 -5.69 1.40 3.90
C MET A 62 -5.50 2.36 5.08
N GLU A 63 -6.60 2.70 5.75
CA GLU A 63 -6.61 3.46 6.98
C GLU A 63 -7.13 2.55 8.10
N LEU A 64 -6.48 2.58 9.25
CA LEU A 64 -6.91 1.86 10.44
C LEU A 64 -7.31 2.86 11.52
N ILE A 65 -8.57 2.85 11.91
CA ILE A 65 -9.12 3.70 12.96
C ILE A 65 -9.54 2.81 14.12
N THR A 66 -9.28 3.24 15.34
CA THR A 66 -9.71 2.54 16.55
C THR A 66 -10.67 3.40 17.35
N TYR A 67 -11.70 2.78 17.93
CA TYR A 67 -12.59 3.44 18.87
C TYR A 67 -13.01 2.48 19.99
N THR A 68 -13.51 3.03 21.09
CA THR A 68 -14.07 2.27 22.19
C THR A 68 -15.57 2.43 22.24
N GLY A 69 -16.31 1.34 22.31
CA GLY A 69 -17.76 1.35 22.41
C GLY A 69 -18.24 2.01 23.70
N THR A 70 -19.29 2.80 23.60
CA THR A 70 -19.87 3.51 24.75
C THR A 70 -20.96 2.73 25.47
N GLY A 71 -21.46 1.65 24.85
CA GLY A 71 -22.63 0.88 25.32
C GLY A 71 -23.95 1.61 25.12
N ASN A 72 -23.96 2.73 24.42
CA ASN A 72 -25.16 3.47 24.13
C ASN A 72 -25.84 2.95 22.86
N TYR A 73 -27.15 3.07 22.78
CA TYR A 73 -27.97 2.66 21.64
C TYR A 73 -29.13 3.62 21.40
N GLY A 74 -29.80 3.48 20.26
CA GLY A 74 -30.92 4.32 19.82
C GLY A 74 -30.50 5.51 18.99
N GLU A 75 -31.47 6.15 18.31
CA GLU A 75 -31.27 7.20 17.30
C GLU A 75 -30.44 8.40 17.78
N GLY A 76 -30.59 8.78 19.04
CA GLY A 76 -29.85 9.90 19.63
C GLY A 76 -28.41 9.57 20.05
N LYS A 77 -27.91 8.38 19.78
CA LYS A 77 -26.62 7.88 20.30
C LYS A 77 -25.76 7.21 19.21
N PRO A 78 -25.46 7.90 18.11
CA PRO A 78 -24.62 7.35 17.06
C PRO A 78 -23.16 7.21 17.51
N THR A 79 -22.53 6.14 17.08
CA THR A 79 -21.07 6.03 17.08
C THR A 79 -20.55 6.66 15.79
N LYS A 80 -19.60 7.58 15.91
CA LYS A 80 -19.06 8.33 14.77
C LYS A 80 -17.60 7.98 14.54
N VAL A 81 -17.27 7.70 13.28
CA VAL A 81 -15.90 7.42 12.82
C VAL A 81 -15.62 8.38 11.67
N THR A 82 -14.48 9.06 11.73
CA THR A 82 -14.08 10.00 10.68
C THR A 82 -12.85 9.45 9.96
N PHE A 83 -12.96 9.26 8.66
CA PHE A 83 -11.88 8.82 7.78
C PHE A 83 -11.13 10.03 7.20
N SER A 84 -9.93 9.81 6.69
CA SER A 84 -9.20 10.83 5.93
C SER A 84 -9.90 11.19 4.61
N SER A 85 -10.56 10.21 4.00
CA SER A 85 -11.45 10.36 2.83
C SER A 85 -12.57 9.32 2.91
N VAL A 86 -13.62 9.46 2.08
CA VAL A 86 -14.66 8.42 2.00
C VAL A 86 -14.04 7.13 1.43
N PRO A 87 -14.00 6.02 2.19
CA PRO A 87 -13.42 4.78 1.69
C PRO A 87 -14.33 4.12 0.65
N ASP A 88 -13.77 3.35 -0.27
CA ASP A 88 -14.58 2.52 -1.18
C ASP A 88 -15.31 1.42 -0.41
N VAL A 89 -14.62 0.81 0.55
CA VAL A 89 -15.15 -0.19 1.47
C VAL A 89 -14.58 0.03 2.87
N PHE A 90 -15.35 -0.33 3.89
CA PHE A 90 -14.88 -0.31 5.26
C PHE A 90 -15.34 -1.56 6.01
N LEU A 91 -14.58 -1.91 7.02
CA LEU A 91 -14.83 -3.04 7.89
C LEU A 91 -14.75 -2.56 9.34
N VAL A 92 -15.81 -2.77 10.12
CA VAL A 92 -15.76 -2.59 11.58
C VAL A 92 -15.65 -3.94 12.24
N ALA A 93 -14.58 -4.17 12.98
CA ALA A 93 -14.35 -5.42 13.69
C ALA A 93 -14.06 -5.15 15.17
N GLY A 94 -14.59 -5.96 16.03
CA GLY A 94 -14.32 -5.90 17.46
C GLY A 94 -15.40 -6.56 18.29
N ASP A 95 -15.05 -6.94 19.52
CA ASP A 95 -15.88 -7.77 20.38
C ASP A 95 -16.32 -9.04 19.63
N GLN A 96 -17.60 -9.27 19.47
CA GLN A 96 -18.17 -10.39 18.71
C GLN A 96 -18.86 -9.91 17.41
N SER A 97 -18.51 -8.72 16.94
CA SER A 97 -19.17 -8.07 15.82
C SER A 97 -18.21 -7.86 14.66
N LEU A 98 -18.74 -8.05 13.47
CA LEU A 98 -18.10 -7.72 12.21
C LEU A 98 -19.13 -7.05 11.31
N TYR A 99 -18.85 -5.84 10.86
CA TYR A 99 -19.67 -5.13 9.90
C TYR A 99 -18.83 -4.77 8.69
N PHE A 100 -19.33 -5.09 7.52
CA PHE A 100 -18.71 -4.73 6.25
C PHE A 100 -19.65 -3.84 5.47
N GLY A 101 -19.18 -2.69 5.02
CA GLY A 101 -19.97 -1.72 4.30
C GLY A 101 -19.18 -1.06 3.15
N ARG A 102 -19.94 -0.36 2.32
CA ARG A 102 -19.41 0.49 1.27
C ARG A 102 -19.43 1.95 1.73
N GLY A 103 -18.38 2.69 1.43
CA GLY A 103 -18.31 4.12 1.70
C GLY A 103 -19.45 4.88 1.02
N GLY A 104 -20.05 5.81 1.76
CA GLY A 104 -21.24 6.52 1.31
C GLY A 104 -22.53 5.70 1.28
N GLY A 105 -22.46 4.39 1.51
CA GLY A 105 -23.62 3.50 1.54
C GLY A 105 -24.29 3.45 2.90
N THR A 106 -25.57 3.13 2.91
CA THR A 106 -26.38 2.98 4.14
C THR A 106 -26.61 1.55 4.55
N ASN A 107 -26.28 0.59 3.69
CA ASN A 107 -26.45 -0.84 3.89
C ASN A 107 -25.08 -1.53 3.97
N GLY A 108 -24.99 -2.52 4.83
CA GLY A 108 -23.83 -3.38 4.98
C GLY A 108 -24.21 -4.78 5.43
N ILE A 109 -23.21 -5.62 5.58
CA ILE A 109 -23.35 -6.98 6.08
C ILE A 109 -22.84 -7.02 7.53
N ILE A 110 -23.67 -7.50 8.43
CA ILE A 110 -23.28 -7.77 9.82
C ILE A 110 -23.12 -9.27 10.00
N ALA A 111 -22.01 -9.68 10.59
CA ALA A 111 -21.81 -11.00 11.15
C ALA A 111 -21.65 -10.86 12.67
N SER A 112 -22.57 -11.45 13.42
CA SER A 112 -22.50 -11.54 14.88
C SER A 112 -23.04 -12.89 15.33
N GLU A 113 -22.76 -13.32 16.56
CA GLU A 113 -23.25 -14.59 17.10
C GLU A 113 -24.78 -14.69 17.09
N ASP A 114 -25.49 -13.58 17.26
CA ASP A 114 -26.95 -13.54 17.40
C ASP A 114 -27.69 -12.99 16.18
N PHE A 115 -27.06 -12.76 15.05
CA PHE A 115 -27.67 -12.29 13.81
C PHE A 115 -28.60 -11.06 13.94
N ILE A 116 -28.22 -10.10 14.77
CA ILE A 116 -29.04 -8.90 14.98
C ILE A 116 -28.66 -7.85 13.94
N ASN A 117 -29.56 -7.59 13.02
CA ASN A 117 -29.37 -6.62 11.94
C ASN A 117 -29.89 -5.22 12.34
N ASP A 118 -29.47 -4.75 13.52
CA ASP A 118 -30.00 -3.54 14.14
C ASP A 118 -29.05 -2.35 14.07
N VAL A 119 -28.22 -2.32 13.05
CA VAL A 119 -27.30 -1.20 12.81
C VAL A 119 -27.66 -0.51 11.53
N THR A 120 -27.85 0.81 11.58
CA THR A 120 -27.94 1.65 10.40
C THR A 120 -26.73 2.55 10.29
N CYS A 121 -26.29 2.78 9.07
CA CYS A 121 -25.19 3.66 8.73
C CYS A 121 -25.68 4.89 7.98
N SER A 122 -25.09 6.03 8.28
CA SER A 122 -25.27 7.26 7.51
C SER A 122 -23.95 7.99 7.38
N TRP A 123 -23.82 8.83 6.37
CA TRP A 123 -22.60 9.56 6.08
C TRP A 123 -22.83 11.06 6.04
N SER A 124 -21.85 11.79 6.54
CA SER A 124 -21.75 13.24 6.39
C SER A 124 -20.30 13.57 5.96
N GLY A 125 -20.11 13.82 4.66
CA GLY A 125 -18.75 13.87 4.09
C GLY A 125 -18.02 12.55 4.33
N ASN A 126 -16.84 12.61 4.94
CA ASN A 126 -16.02 11.46 5.30
C ASN A 126 -16.29 10.90 6.70
N GLN A 127 -17.35 11.31 7.35
CA GLN A 127 -17.75 10.81 8.66
C GLN A 127 -18.86 9.78 8.53
N LEU A 128 -18.58 8.56 9.00
CA LEU A 128 -19.55 7.48 9.19
C LEU A 128 -20.24 7.64 10.55
N SER A 129 -21.56 7.56 10.57
CA SER A 129 -22.39 7.47 11.79
C SER A 129 -23.09 6.12 11.80
N MET A 130 -22.88 5.35 12.86
CA MET A 130 -23.48 4.04 13.09
C MET A 130 -24.44 4.12 14.26
N ILE A 131 -25.68 3.71 14.06
CA ILE A 131 -26.71 3.66 15.10
C ILE A 131 -27.06 2.20 15.38
N ASN A 132 -26.87 1.80 16.62
CA ASN A 132 -27.33 0.50 17.12
C ASN A 132 -28.69 0.71 17.79
N TYR A 133 -29.72 -0.05 17.43
CA TYR A 133 -31.06 0.13 17.97
C TYR A 133 -31.34 -0.68 19.22
N VAL A 134 -30.57 -1.71 19.47
CA VAL A 134 -30.69 -2.56 20.67
C VAL A 134 -29.49 -2.43 21.60
N ALA A 135 -29.63 -2.86 22.85
CA ALA A 135 -28.53 -2.88 23.80
C ALA A 135 -27.37 -3.71 23.25
N ALA A 136 -26.25 -3.05 23.07
CA ALA A 136 -25.13 -3.49 22.24
C ALA A 136 -24.26 -4.56 22.91
N ARG A 137 -24.79 -5.74 23.13
CA ARG A 137 -23.99 -6.86 23.67
C ARG A 137 -23.08 -7.46 22.57
N TYR A 138 -23.55 -7.45 21.34
CA TYR A 138 -22.87 -8.07 20.19
C TYR A 138 -22.74 -7.13 18.98
N GLN A 139 -22.90 -5.84 19.20
CA GLN A 139 -22.87 -4.85 18.14
C GLN A 139 -21.64 -3.92 18.26
N MET A 140 -21.42 -3.13 17.25
CA MET A 140 -20.25 -2.27 17.07
C MET A 140 -20.08 -1.16 18.12
N ASN A 141 -20.77 -1.23 19.23
CA ASN A 141 -20.71 -0.24 20.30
C ASN A 141 -20.80 -0.87 21.71
N SER A 142 -20.38 -2.11 21.88
CA SER A 142 -20.35 -2.76 23.19
C SER A 142 -19.47 -2.00 24.17
N ARG A 143 -19.94 -1.88 25.40
CA ARG A 143 -19.32 -1.01 26.39
C ARG A 143 -17.89 -1.43 26.73
N ALA A 144 -16.98 -0.47 26.69
CA ALA A 144 -15.57 -0.63 27.01
C ALA A 144 -14.84 -1.71 26.16
N LYS A 145 -15.39 -2.04 24.99
CA LYS A 145 -14.71 -2.92 24.02
C LYS A 145 -14.05 -2.08 22.94
N ALA A 146 -12.92 -2.56 22.46
CA ALA A 146 -12.20 -1.93 21.35
C ALA A 146 -12.74 -2.42 20.02
N TYR A 147 -12.82 -1.49 19.06
CA TYR A 147 -13.21 -1.74 17.69
C TYR A 147 -12.18 -1.16 16.73
N TRP A 148 -12.01 -1.81 15.61
CA TRP A 148 -11.15 -1.39 14.50
C TRP A 148 -12.00 -1.15 13.25
N VAL A 149 -11.68 -0.06 12.55
CA VAL A 149 -12.37 0.32 11.31
C VAL A 149 -11.34 0.58 10.22
#